data_75ff994495f6a0a9b1076905fb99903e
#
_entry.id   75ff994495f6a0a9b1076905fb99903e
#
_cell.length_a   1.000
_cell.length_b   1.000
_cell.length_c   1.000
_cell.angle_alpha   90.00
_cell.angle_beta   90.00
_cell.angle_gamma   90.00
#
_symmetry.space_group_name_H-M   'P 1'
#
loop_
_entity.id
_entity.type
_entity.pdbx_description
1 polymer ?
#
loop_
_entity_poly.entity_id
_entity_poly.type
_entity_poly.pdbx_seq_one_letter_code
_entity_poly.pdbx_strand_id
1 'polypeptide(L)'
;MTTEQGKSRAGEGLRATVGVVLFVIWAVMTFLWFYDAIHALIHGEPGPAIKAVVWLLLMLLLAGMEGLEVAVIDRWSHLYPERTTADLAAWLAARQLFVALIVTGATLLADRDSLAIPFVATPFTGVVALKIFNLVFTTLTVLWFMQIFPKHMAATNADRYLKVFQSALFPVVEFVRMIGISWPAEKTAQAVQNRLDWHAEPTLETPPSRHDESLAKAWAALIP
;
A
#
# COMPACT_ATOMS: atom_id res chain seq x y z
N MET A 1 -16.78 33.35 18.30
CA MET A 1 -16.46 32.63 17.03
C MET A 1 -14.96 32.54 16.71
N THR A 2 -14.05 33.10 17.49
CA THR A 2 -12.59 33.18 17.21
C THR A 2 -11.74 32.06 17.81
N THR A 3 -12.25 31.28 18.75
CA THR A 3 -11.48 30.25 19.48
C THR A 3 -11.40 28.89 18.74
N GLU A 4 -12.37 28.54 17.91
CA GLU A 4 -12.34 27.27 17.16
C GLU A 4 -11.41 27.33 15.93
N GLN A 5 -11.37 28.46 15.24
CA GLN A 5 -10.44 28.64 14.11
C GLN A 5 -8.96 28.63 14.54
N GLY A 6 -8.65 29.09 15.74
CA GLY A 6 -7.29 29.05 16.29
C GLY A 6 -6.82 27.63 16.60
N LYS A 7 -7.72 26.78 17.14
CA LYS A 7 -7.41 25.35 17.42
C LYS A 7 -7.21 24.53 16.16
N SER A 8 -7.97 24.80 15.08
CA SER A 8 -7.81 24.13 13.77
C SER A 8 -6.44 24.41 13.17
N ARG A 9 -6.02 25.68 13.09
CA ARG A 9 -4.72 26.08 12.54
C ARG A 9 -3.52 25.53 13.31
N ALA A 10 -3.60 25.48 14.65
CA ALA A 10 -2.54 24.91 15.47
C ALA A 10 -2.39 23.39 15.24
N GLY A 11 -3.51 22.69 15.07
CA GLY A 11 -3.51 21.26 14.73
C GLY A 11 -2.92 20.96 13.34
N GLU A 12 -3.22 21.80 12.36
CA GLU A 12 -2.65 21.67 11.01
C GLU A 12 -1.14 21.93 10.99
N GLY A 13 -0.68 22.94 11.70
CA GLY A 13 0.74 23.23 11.84
C GLY A 13 1.52 22.07 12.50
N LEU A 14 0.98 21.48 13.56
CA LEU A 14 1.59 20.33 14.23
C LEU A 14 1.68 19.12 13.29
N ARG A 15 0.60 18.80 12.56
CA ARG A 15 0.56 17.69 11.60
C ARG A 15 1.60 17.87 10.48
N ALA A 16 1.69 19.09 9.92
CA ALA A 16 2.68 19.41 8.90
C ALA A 16 4.11 19.24 9.43
N THR A 17 4.40 19.74 10.64
CA THR A 17 5.73 19.60 11.25
C THR A 17 6.10 18.15 11.50
N VAL A 18 5.19 17.36 12.08
CA VAL A 18 5.42 15.91 12.30
C VAL A 18 5.65 15.20 10.97
N GLY A 19 4.86 15.49 9.95
CA GLY A 19 5.03 14.92 8.61
C GLY A 19 6.39 15.22 8.01
N VAL A 20 6.86 16.48 8.10
CA VAL A 20 8.18 16.88 7.60
C VAL A 20 9.30 16.17 8.38
N VAL A 21 9.21 16.10 9.70
CA VAL A 21 10.23 15.41 10.52
C VAL A 21 10.32 13.93 10.16
N LEU A 22 9.20 13.25 10.05
CA LEU A 22 9.16 11.85 9.66
C LEU A 22 9.71 11.63 8.24
N PHE A 23 9.40 12.54 7.31
CA PHE A 23 9.93 12.48 5.95
C PHE A 23 11.45 12.65 5.92
N VAL A 24 12.01 13.58 6.69
CA VAL A 24 13.46 13.77 6.81
C VAL A 24 14.14 12.52 7.39
N ILE A 25 13.56 11.96 8.46
CA ILE A 25 14.05 10.70 9.05
C ILE A 25 14.05 9.59 7.99
N TRP A 26 12.95 9.40 7.28
CA TRP A 26 12.86 8.41 6.22
C TRP A 26 13.89 8.64 5.10
N ALA A 27 14.08 9.88 4.66
CA ALA A 27 15.06 10.23 3.60
C ALA A 27 16.49 9.90 4.02
N VAL A 28 16.85 10.21 5.27
CA VAL A 28 18.16 9.85 5.83
C VAL A 28 18.33 8.34 5.91
N MET A 29 17.33 7.62 6.40
CA MET A 29 17.39 6.15 6.47
C MET A 29 17.51 5.51 5.09
N THR A 30 16.79 6.03 4.10
CA THR A 30 16.87 5.59 2.70
C THR A 30 18.26 5.81 2.14
N PHE A 31 18.83 7.00 2.37
CA PHE A 31 20.18 7.31 1.94
C PHE A 31 21.21 6.35 2.55
N LEU A 32 21.16 6.13 3.86
CA LEU A 32 22.09 5.22 4.54
C LEU A 32 21.95 3.77 4.03
N TRP A 33 20.72 3.31 3.79
CA TRP A 33 20.46 1.97 3.32
C TRP A 33 21.01 1.74 1.90
N PHE A 34 20.83 2.70 0.98
CA PHE A 34 21.42 2.63 -0.37
C PHE A 34 22.91 2.85 -0.38
N TYR A 35 23.41 3.75 0.47
CA TYR A 35 24.85 3.95 0.63
C TYR A 35 25.54 2.64 1.03
N ASP A 36 25.02 1.92 2.00
CA ASP A 36 25.53 0.61 2.42
C ASP A 36 25.58 -0.39 1.25
N ALA A 37 24.51 -0.46 0.45
CA ALA A 37 24.46 -1.35 -0.70
C ALA A 37 25.50 -1.00 -1.77
N ILE A 38 25.70 0.29 -2.05
CA ILE A 38 26.70 0.78 -3.02
C ILE A 38 28.12 0.58 -2.47
N HIS A 39 28.33 0.89 -1.19
CA HIS A 39 29.62 0.70 -0.53
C HIS A 39 30.07 -0.76 -0.57
N ALA A 40 29.19 -1.70 -0.23
CA ALA A 40 29.46 -3.13 -0.32
C ALA A 40 29.82 -3.56 -1.76
N LEU A 41 29.08 -3.05 -2.76
CA LEU A 41 29.36 -3.35 -4.17
C LEU A 41 30.77 -2.89 -4.60
N ILE A 42 31.20 -1.69 -4.18
CA ILE A 42 32.52 -1.14 -4.46
C ILE A 42 33.63 -2.02 -3.84
N HIS A 43 33.35 -2.64 -2.69
CA HIS A 43 34.31 -3.52 -1.99
C HIS A 43 34.24 -4.99 -2.45
N GLY A 44 33.48 -5.28 -3.53
CA GLY A 44 33.42 -6.61 -4.12
C GLY A 44 32.38 -7.53 -3.47
N GLU A 45 31.48 -6.99 -2.66
CA GLU A 45 30.39 -7.71 -1.99
C GLU A 45 29.04 -7.41 -2.68
N PRO A 46 28.64 -8.15 -3.73
CA PRO A 46 27.44 -7.83 -4.51
C PRO A 46 26.13 -8.17 -3.77
N GLY A 47 26.17 -8.97 -2.71
CA GLY A 47 24.98 -9.45 -1.99
C GLY A 47 24.05 -8.32 -1.52
N PRO A 48 24.51 -7.30 -0.80
CA PRO A 48 23.69 -6.17 -0.38
C PRO A 48 23.07 -5.38 -1.54
N ALA A 49 23.81 -5.19 -2.63
CA ALA A 49 23.30 -4.51 -3.82
C ALA A 49 22.19 -5.31 -4.52
N ILE A 50 22.35 -6.62 -4.65
CA ILE A 50 21.31 -7.51 -5.22
C ILE A 50 20.06 -7.47 -4.34
N LYS A 51 20.20 -7.57 -3.01
CA LYS A 51 19.06 -7.43 -2.08
C LYS A 51 18.36 -6.10 -2.25
N ALA A 52 19.09 -5.00 -2.44
CA ALA A 52 18.52 -3.67 -2.65
C ALA A 52 17.71 -3.59 -3.95
N VAL A 53 18.21 -4.14 -5.05
CA VAL A 53 17.48 -4.16 -6.33
C VAL A 53 16.21 -5.00 -6.22
N VAL A 54 16.29 -6.20 -5.65
CA VAL A 54 15.12 -7.07 -5.47
C VAL A 54 14.10 -6.41 -4.55
N TRP A 55 14.55 -5.77 -3.47
CA TRP A 55 13.69 -5.00 -2.57
C TRP A 55 12.96 -3.87 -3.30
N LEU A 56 13.65 -3.09 -4.13
CA LEU A 56 13.02 -2.04 -4.94
C LEU A 56 11.96 -2.59 -5.89
N LEU A 57 12.23 -3.72 -6.55
CA LEU A 57 11.27 -4.36 -7.43
C LEU A 57 10.02 -4.82 -6.67
N LEU A 58 10.20 -5.41 -5.48
CA LEU A 58 9.07 -5.78 -4.62
C LEU A 58 8.29 -4.57 -4.15
N MET A 59 8.96 -3.46 -3.81
CA MET A 59 8.29 -2.23 -3.45
C MET A 59 7.48 -1.63 -4.60
N LEU A 60 8.03 -1.62 -5.82
CA LEU A 60 7.30 -1.16 -7.00
C LEU A 60 6.07 -2.03 -7.29
N LEU A 61 6.23 -3.35 -7.15
CA LEU A 61 5.12 -4.30 -7.31
C LEU A 61 4.04 -4.07 -6.26
N LEU A 62 4.43 -3.86 -5.01
CA LEU A 62 3.50 -3.54 -3.91
C LEU A 62 2.74 -2.24 -4.18
N ALA A 63 3.44 -1.17 -4.59
CA ALA A 63 2.82 0.10 -4.96
C ALA A 63 1.77 -0.09 -6.07
N GLY A 64 2.11 -0.85 -7.11
CA GLY A 64 1.19 -1.18 -8.19
C GLY A 64 -0.06 -1.91 -7.68
N MET A 65 0.11 -2.89 -6.80
CA MET A 65 -1.00 -3.68 -6.22
C MET A 65 -1.91 -2.84 -5.31
N GLU A 66 -1.35 -1.95 -4.50
CA GLU A 66 -2.13 -1.12 -3.58
C GLU A 66 -3.00 -0.09 -4.31
N GLY A 67 -2.47 0.57 -5.32
CA GLY A 67 -3.28 1.47 -6.13
C GLY A 67 -4.28 0.72 -7.04
N LEU A 68 -3.90 -0.48 -7.52
CA LEU A 68 -4.79 -1.30 -8.33
C LEU A 68 -6.07 -1.69 -7.57
N GLU A 69 -6.00 -1.91 -6.25
CA GLU A 69 -7.18 -2.12 -5.41
C GLU A 69 -8.21 -1.01 -5.58
N VAL A 70 -7.78 0.23 -5.38
CA VAL A 70 -8.66 1.40 -5.45
C VAL A 70 -9.24 1.56 -6.86
N ALA A 71 -8.39 1.44 -7.87
CA ALA A 71 -8.80 1.60 -9.27
C ALA A 71 -9.78 0.49 -9.72
N VAL A 72 -9.58 -0.75 -9.26
CA VAL A 72 -10.45 -1.89 -9.57
C VAL A 72 -11.79 -1.76 -8.86
N ILE A 73 -11.82 -1.38 -7.59
CA ILE A 73 -13.08 -1.16 -6.86
C ILE A 73 -13.91 -0.09 -7.55
N ASP A 74 -13.28 1.04 -7.94
CA ASP A 74 -13.96 2.15 -8.62
C ASP A 74 -14.50 1.77 -10.01
N ARG A 75 -13.83 0.85 -10.72
CA ARG A 75 -14.16 0.50 -12.11
C ARG A 75 -14.67 -0.94 -12.31
N TRP A 76 -14.95 -1.68 -11.23
CA TRP A 76 -15.28 -3.10 -11.32
C TRP A 76 -16.42 -3.40 -12.29
N SER A 77 -17.53 -2.68 -12.18
CA SER A 77 -18.70 -2.86 -13.03
C SER A 77 -18.44 -2.55 -14.52
N HIS A 78 -17.51 -1.64 -14.81
CA HIS A 78 -17.09 -1.33 -16.18
C HIS A 78 -16.11 -2.36 -16.75
N LEU A 79 -15.18 -2.85 -15.91
CA LEU A 79 -14.19 -3.84 -16.34
C LEU A 79 -14.80 -5.23 -16.53
N TYR A 80 -15.78 -5.57 -15.70
CA TYR A 80 -16.37 -6.90 -15.64
C TYR A 80 -17.90 -6.82 -15.41
N PRO A 81 -18.67 -6.39 -16.42
CA PRO A 81 -20.11 -6.22 -16.27
C PRO A 81 -20.86 -7.54 -15.95
N GLU A 82 -20.24 -8.68 -16.28
CA GLU A 82 -20.83 -10.00 -16.03
C GLU A 82 -20.41 -10.61 -14.68
N ARG A 83 -19.47 -9.99 -13.95
CA ARG A 83 -18.97 -10.51 -12.68
C ARG A 83 -19.72 -9.89 -11.50
N THR A 84 -19.93 -10.71 -10.49
CA THR A 84 -20.64 -10.33 -9.26
C THR A 84 -19.72 -9.61 -8.26
N THR A 85 -20.33 -9.06 -7.21
CA THR A 85 -19.59 -8.52 -6.05
C THR A 85 -18.82 -9.61 -5.30
N ALA A 86 -19.28 -10.87 -5.34
CA ALA A 86 -18.56 -12.01 -4.79
C ALA A 86 -17.26 -12.28 -5.54
N ASP A 87 -17.24 -12.11 -6.86
CA ASP A 87 -16.03 -12.22 -7.68
C ASP A 87 -15.03 -11.12 -7.34
N LEU A 88 -15.49 -9.90 -7.08
CA LEU A 88 -14.66 -8.80 -6.61
C LEU A 88 -14.03 -9.15 -5.25
N ALA A 89 -14.82 -9.66 -4.31
CA ALA A 89 -14.33 -10.05 -3.00
C ALA A 89 -13.25 -11.15 -3.10
N ALA A 90 -13.45 -12.16 -3.94
CA ALA A 90 -12.48 -13.22 -4.20
C ALA A 90 -11.19 -12.66 -4.85
N TRP A 91 -11.32 -11.72 -5.77
CA TRP A 91 -10.18 -11.05 -6.39
C TRP A 91 -9.37 -10.23 -5.36
N LEU A 92 -10.07 -9.47 -4.51
CA LEU A 92 -9.43 -8.68 -3.44
C LEU A 92 -8.72 -9.58 -2.42
N ALA A 93 -9.29 -10.72 -2.06
CA ALA A 93 -8.67 -11.68 -1.15
C ALA A 93 -7.37 -12.26 -1.76
N ALA A 94 -7.39 -12.66 -3.03
CA ALA A 94 -6.21 -13.16 -3.73
C ALA A 94 -5.11 -12.07 -3.82
N ARG A 95 -5.49 -10.84 -4.13
CA ARG A 95 -4.58 -9.69 -4.15
C ARG A 95 -3.96 -9.46 -2.76
N GLN A 96 -4.78 -9.47 -1.69
CA GLN A 96 -4.29 -9.25 -0.32
C GLN A 96 -3.27 -10.30 0.11
N LEU A 97 -3.48 -11.55 -0.26
CA LEU A 97 -2.51 -12.61 -0.01
C LEU A 97 -1.19 -12.33 -0.73
N PHE A 98 -1.25 -11.91 -2.00
CA PHE A 98 -0.06 -11.57 -2.76
C PHE A 98 0.68 -10.37 -2.16
N VAL A 99 -0.04 -9.34 -1.73
CA VAL A 99 0.51 -8.20 -0.98
C VAL A 99 1.22 -8.66 0.29
N ALA A 100 0.62 -9.56 1.06
CA ALA A 100 1.24 -10.10 2.27
C ALA A 100 2.57 -10.83 1.97
N LEU A 101 2.63 -11.59 0.89
CA LEU A 101 3.86 -12.26 0.45
C LEU A 101 4.94 -11.26 0.04
N ILE A 102 4.58 -10.20 -0.69
CA ILE A 102 5.52 -9.14 -1.08
C ILE A 102 6.07 -8.42 0.15
N VAL A 103 5.20 -8.02 1.08
CA VAL A 103 5.61 -7.31 2.31
C VAL A 103 6.54 -8.18 3.15
N THR A 104 6.22 -9.47 3.30
CA THR A 104 7.07 -10.41 4.02
C THR A 104 8.45 -10.55 3.35
N GLY A 105 8.49 -10.76 2.04
CA GLY A 105 9.73 -10.85 1.27
C GLY A 105 10.57 -9.57 1.35
N ALA A 106 9.92 -8.42 1.22
CA ALA A 106 10.58 -7.13 1.32
C ALA A 106 11.15 -6.86 2.71
N THR A 107 10.42 -7.26 3.76
CA THR A 107 10.91 -7.13 5.15
C THR A 107 12.15 -7.98 5.40
N LEU A 108 12.17 -9.22 4.89
CA LEU A 108 13.33 -10.10 4.98
C LEU A 108 14.55 -9.55 4.21
N LEU A 109 14.32 -8.92 3.05
CA LEU A 109 15.40 -8.33 2.26
C LEU A 109 15.90 -7.01 2.82
N ALA A 110 15.07 -6.28 3.56
CA ALA A 110 15.48 -5.04 4.23
C ALA A 110 16.40 -5.29 5.42
N ASP A 111 16.39 -6.50 5.98
CA ASP A 111 17.18 -6.83 7.16
C ASP A 111 18.69 -6.77 6.85
N ARG A 112 19.43 -6.10 7.72
CA ARG A 112 20.87 -5.88 7.64
C ARG A 112 21.52 -6.26 8.97
N ASP A 113 22.64 -6.95 8.87
CA ASP A 113 23.47 -7.32 10.03
C ASP A 113 24.49 -6.21 10.38
N SER A 114 24.77 -5.35 9.41
CA SER A 114 25.66 -4.19 9.53
C SER A 114 25.18 -3.06 8.63
N LEU A 115 25.57 -1.84 8.91
CA LEU A 115 25.27 -0.66 8.12
C LEU A 115 26.55 0.20 7.97
N ALA A 116 26.98 0.39 6.73
CA ALA A 116 28.06 1.32 6.43
C ALA A 116 27.55 2.76 6.61
N ILE A 117 28.28 3.56 7.38
CA ILE A 117 27.97 4.97 7.60
C ILE A 117 29.02 5.81 6.85
N PRO A 118 28.59 6.84 6.08
CA PRO A 118 29.52 7.72 5.40
C PRO A 118 30.55 8.32 6.36
N PHE A 119 31.79 8.32 5.93
CA PHE A 119 32.93 8.89 6.68
C PHE A 119 33.32 8.15 7.99
N VAL A 120 32.72 6.98 8.26
CA VAL A 120 33.06 6.12 9.40
C VAL A 120 33.74 4.86 8.89
N ALA A 121 34.96 4.60 9.37
CA ALA A 121 35.80 3.49 8.89
C ALA A 121 35.25 2.09 9.27
N THR A 122 34.51 2.01 10.38
CA THR A 122 33.91 0.75 10.85
C THR A 122 32.38 0.76 10.67
N PRO A 123 31.81 -0.29 10.07
CA PRO A 123 30.33 -0.36 9.94
C PRO A 123 29.67 -0.45 11.32
N PHE A 124 28.48 0.11 11.40
CA PHE A 124 27.66 0.01 12.60
C PHE A 124 27.04 -1.40 12.71
N THR A 125 27.26 -2.07 13.82
CA THR A 125 26.84 -3.47 14.06
C THR A 125 25.92 -3.64 15.28
N GLY A 126 25.35 -2.58 15.81
CA GLY A 126 24.44 -2.63 16.96
C GLY A 126 23.14 -3.36 16.63
N VAL A 127 23.04 -4.65 16.94
CA VAL A 127 21.94 -5.54 16.54
C VAL A 127 20.55 -4.97 16.84
N VAL A 128 20.31 -4.47 18.05
CA VAL A 128 19.00 -3.92 18.44
C VAL A 128 18.69 -2.64 17.65
N ALA A 129 19.65 -1.75 17.52
CA ALA A 129 19.46 -0.50 16.80
C ALA A 129 19.25 -0.73 15.29
N LEU A 130 19.95 -1.71 14.69
CA LEU A 130 19.73 -2.10 13.29
C LEU A 130 18.34 -2.68 13.07
N LYS A 131 17.84 -3.52 13.99
CA LYS A 131 16.47 -4.05 13.89
C LYS A 131 15.42 -2.93 14.01
N ILE A 132 15.61 -1.97 14.91
CA ILE A 132 14.75 -0.79 15.01
C ILE A 132 14.83 0.04 13.72
N PHE A 133 16.04 0.27 13.20
CA PHE A 133 16.25 0.95 11.92
C PHE A 133 15.48 0.27 10.81
N ASN A 134 15.68 -1.04 10.60
CA ASN A 134 15.02 -1.80 9.55
C ASN A 134 13.48 -1.78 9.70
N LEU A 135 12.97 -1.92 10.93
CA LEU A 135 11.54 -1.85 11.20
C LEU A 135 10.96 -0.47 10.85
N VAL A 136 11.57 0.61 11.34
CA VAL A 136 11.08 1.98 11.09
C VAL A 136 11.20 2.32 9.61
N PHE A 137 12.33 2.01 8.98
CA PHE A 137 12.56 2.25 7.55
C PHE A 137 11.52 1.53 6.68
N THR A 138 11.33 0.22 6.89
CA THR A 138 10.36 -0.56 6.12
C THR A 138 8.94 -0.07 6.35
N THR A 139 8.56 0.20 7.62
CA THR A 139 7.23 0.69 7.97
C THR A 139 6.92 2.03 7.29
N LEU A 140 7.83 3.01 7.36
CA LEU A 140 7.61 4.31 6.72
C LEU A 140 7.55 4.19 5.19
N THR A 141 8.41 3.34 4.60
CA THR A 141 8.41 3.12 3.15
C THR A 141 7.09 2.49 2.69
N VAL A 142 6.64 1.42 3.36
CA VAL A 142 5.38 0.74 3.03
C VAL A 142 4.21 1.70 3.22
N LEU A 143 4.13 2.39 4.34
CA LEU A 143 3.01 3.27 4.64
C LEU A 143 2.89 4.41 3.62
N TRP A 144 3.95 5.14 3.36
CA TRP A 144 3.87 6.36 2.54
C TRP A 144 3.90 6.07 1.05
N PHE A 145 4.91 5.31 0.61
CA PHE A 145 5.16 5.15 -0.83
C PHE A 145 4.42 3.98 -1.43
N MET A 146 4.08 2.98 -0.62
CA MET A 146 3.43 1.79 -1.13
C MET A 146 1.92 1.77 -0.87
N GLN A 147 1.44 2.40 0.20
CA GLN A 147 0.00 2.45 0.49
C GLN A 147 -0.61 3.81 0.19
N ILE A 148 -0.17 4.88 0.84
CA ILE A 148 -0.83 6.19 0.75
C ILE A 148 -0.70 6.77 -0.65
N PHE A 149 0.51 6.88 -1.18
CA PHE A 149 0.77 7.52 -2.47
C PHE A 149 0.09 6.81 -3.66
N PRO A 150 0.22 5.47 -3.86
CA PRO A 150 -0.42 4.78 -4.98
C PRO A 150 -1.96 4.82 -4.89
N LYS A 151 -2.52 4.68 -3.69
CA LYS A 151 -3.97 4.78 -3.49
C LYS A 151 -4.50 6.17 -3.84
N HIS A 152 -3.77 7.22 -3.44
CA HIS A 152 -4.14 8.58 -3.81
C HIS A 152 -4.05 8.81 -5.33
N MET A 153 -2.99 8.33 -5.97
CA MET A 153 -2.84 8.41 -7.43
C MET A 153 -3.96 7.67 -8.16
N ALA A 154 -4.31 6.47 -7.71
CA ALA A 154 -5.39 5.66 -8.27
C ALA A 154 -6.77 6.30 -8.06
N ALA A 155 -7.03 6.86 -6.88
CA ALA A 155 -8.27 7.58 -6.58
C ALA A 155 -8.43 8.84 -7.45
N THR A 156 -7.32 9.51 -7.80
CA THR A 156 -7.36 10.70 -8.65
C THR A 156 -7.61 10.36 -10.12
N ASN A 157 -7.08 9.24 -10.62
CA ASN A 157 -7.23 8.83 -12.02
C ASN A 157 -7.15 7.30 -12.17
N ALA A 158 -8.25 6.63 -11.87
CA ALA A 158 -8.36 5.17 -11.90
C ALA A 158 -8.07 4.59 -13.30
N ASP A 159 -8.57 5.21 -14.36
CA ASP A 159 -8.42 4.71 -15.74
C ASP A 159 -6.96 4.72 -16.19
N ARG A 160 -6.23 5.80 -15.87
CA ARG A 160 -4.81 5.90 -16.20
C ARG A 160 -3.99 4.90 -15.39
N TYR A 161 -4.34 4.72 -14.12
CA TYR A 161 -3.67 3.75 -13.25
C TYR A 161 -3.86 2.32 -13.75
N LEU A 162 -5.09 1.95 -14.12
CA LEU A 162 -5.42 0.65 -14.72
C LEU A 162 -4.64 0.44 -16.01
N LYS A 163 -4.61 1.42 -16.91
CA LYS A 163 -3.89 1.33 -18.19
C LYS A 163 -2.40 0.99 -18.00
N VAL A 164 -1.77 1.47 -16.93
CA VAL A 164 -0.35 1.22 -16.65
C VAL A 164 -0.14 -0.15 -16.00
N PHE A 165 -0.96 -0.50 -15.02
CA PHE A 165 -0.67 -1.65 -14.14
C PHE A 165 -1.51 -2.89 -14.44
N GLN A 166 -2.67 -2.77 -15.08
CA GLN A 166 -3.60 -3.87 -15.30
C GLN A 166 -2.96 -5.02 -16.08
N SER A 167 -2.27 -4.74 -17.19
CA SER A 167 -1.70 -5.77 -18.06
C SER A 167 -0.65 -6.62 -17.35
N ALA A 168 0.11 -6.04 -16.43
CA ALA A 168 1.18 -6.73 -15.71
C ALA A 168 0.67 -7.43 -14.44
N LEU A 169 -0.23 -6.81 -13.69
CA LEU A 169 -0.58 -7.27 -12.35
C LEU A 169 -1.85 -8.12 -12.28
N PHE A 170 -2.81 -7.91 -13.20
CA PHE A 170 -4.03 -8.72 -13.26
C PHE A 170 -3.76 -10.22 -13.43
N PRO A 171 -2.90 -10.64 -14.39
CA PRO A 171 -2.58 -12.06 -14.55
C PRO A 171 -2.01 -12.69 -13.28
N VAL A 172 -1.24 -11.93 -12.50
CA VAL A 172 -0.66 -12.42 -11.24
C VAL A 172 -1.74 -12.67 -10.19
N VAL A 173 -2.68 -11.74 -10.04
CA VAL A 173 -3.81 -11.91 -9.09
C VAL A 173 -4.72 -13.05 -9.52
N GLU A 174 -5.04 -13.15 -10.81
CA GLU A 174 -5.84 -14.26 -11.34
C GLU A 174 -5.13 -15.62 -11.15
N PHE A 175 -3.82 -15.67 -11.33
CA PHE A 175 -3.03 -16.86 -11.05
C PHE A 175 -3.12 -17.27 -9.57
N VAL A 176 -2.96 -16.32 -8.64
CA VAL A 176 -3.11 -16.58 -7.19
C VAL A 176 -4.52 -17.07 -6.87
N ARG A 177 -5.54 -16.49 -7.52
CA ARG A 177 -6.93 -16.94 -7.38
C ARG A 177 -7.14 -18.37 -7.89
N MET A 178 -6.57 -18.72 -9.05
CA MET A 178 -6.68 -20.06 -9.64
C MET A 178 -6.03 -21.14 -8.77
N ILE A 179 -4.93 -20.85 -8.09
CA ILE A 179 -4.28 -21.81 -7.17
C ILE A 179 -5.16 -22.12 -5.96
N GLY A 180 -6.18 -21.28 -5.69
CA GLY A 180 -7.11 -21.50 -4.59
C GLY A 180 -6.52 -21.30 -3.21
N ILE A 181 -5.41 -20.57 -3.07
CA ILE A 181 -4.75 -20.32 -1.77
C ILE A 181 -5.67 -19.51 -0.84
N SER A 182 -6.58 -18.70 -1.38
CA SER A 182 -7.58 -17.95 -0.61
C SER A 182 -8.70 -18.84 -0.05
N TRP A 183 -8.94 -20.03 -0.64
CA TRP A 183 -10.04 -20.92 -0.29
C TRP A 183 -10.11 -21.29 1.21
N PRO A 184 -9.02 -21.64 1.92
CA PRO A 184 -9.09 -21.92 3.35
C PRO A 184 -9.54 -20.72 4.18
N ALA A 185 -9.07 -19.50 3.84
CA ALA A 185 -9.44 -18.27 4.52
C ALA A 185 -10.93 -17.93 4.27
N GLU A 186 -11.41 -18.08 3.03
CA GLU A 186 -12.81 -17.90 2.67
C GLU A 186 -13.72 -18.88 3.42
N LYS A 187 -13.35 -20.16 3.49
CA LYS A 187 -14.10 -21.18 4.24
C LYS A 187 -14.12 -20.91 5.74
N THR A 188 -13.00 -20.45 6.30
CA THR A 188 -12.91 -20.06 7.71
C THR A 188 -13.79 -18.84 7.98
N ALA A 189 -13.74 -17.81 7.13
CA ALA A 189 -14.59 -16.63 7.25
C ALA A 189 -16.09 -16.99 7.17
N GLN A 190 -16.49 -17.83 6.21
CA GLN A 190 -17.87 -18.34 6.11
C GLN A 190 -18.31 -19.10 7.36
N ALA A 191 -17.43 -19.96 7.89
CA ALA A 191 -17.74 -20.73 9.11
C ALA A 191 -17.92 -19.80 10.33
N VAL A 192 -17.11 -18.75 10.44
CA VAL A 192 -17.24 -17.73 11.50
C VAL A 192 -18.51 -16.91 11.33
N GLN A 193 -18.79 -16.45 10.12
CA GLN A 193 -20.02 -15.69 9.80
C GLN A 193 -21.27 -16.51 10.14
N ASN A 194 -21.32 -17.79 9.75
CA ASN A 194 -22.42 -18.68 10.05
C ASN A 194 -22.60 -18.92 11.56
N ARG A 195 -21.50 -18.99 12.32
CA ARG A 195 -21.54 -19.17 13.78
C ARG A 195 -22.00 -17.91 14.53
N LEU A 196 -21.67 -16.74 14.01
CA LEU A 196 -22.01 -15.45 14.63
C LEU A 196 -23.34 -14.88 14.13
N ASP A 197 -24.07 -15.61 13.28
CA ASP A 197 -25.26 -15.10 12.58
C ASP A 197 -24.99 -13.76 11.85
N TRP A 198 -23.74 -13.54 11.49
CA TRP A 198 -23.29 -12.33 10.81
C TRP A 198 -23.58 -12.45 9.33
N HIS A 199 -24.87 -12.50 8.99
CA HIS A 199 -25.29 -12.40 7.61
C HIS A 199 -25.12 -10.93 7.21
N ALA A 200 -24.54 -10.71 6.03
CA ALA A 200 -24.59 -9.39 5.42
C ALA A 200 -26.06 -8.97 5.41
N GLU A 201 -26.42 -7.91 6.11
CA GLU A 201 -27.74 -7.30 5.91
C GLU A 201 -27.89 -7.15 4.40
N PRO A 202 -29.00 -7.61 3.82
CA PRO A 202 -29.26 -7.35 2.43
C PRO A 202 -29.08 -5.85 2.29
N THR A 203 -28.08 -5.44 1.53
CA THR A 203 -27.94 -4.04 1.16
C THR A 203 -29.24 -3.73 0.45
N LEU A 204 -30.21 -3.24 1.21
CA LEU A 204 -31.33 -2.53 0.63
C LEU A 204 -30.60 -1.52 -0.23
N GLU A 205 -30.68 -1.69 -1.55
CA GLU A 205 -30.45 -0.61 -2.49
C GLU A 205 -31.38 0.48 -2.01
N THR A 206 -30.92 1.24 -1.03
CA THR A 206 -31.59 2.47 -0.64
C THR A 206 -31.58 3.26 -1.92
N PRO A 207 -32.76 3.49 -2.52
CA PRO A 207 -32.82 4.34 -3.70
C PRO A 207 -32.07 5.60 -3.32
N PRO A 208 -31.21 6.16 -4.20
CA PRO A 208 -30.36 7.28 -3.87
C PRO A 208 -31.18 8.30 -3.10
N SER A 209 -30.70 8.65 -1.92
CA SER A 209 -31.49 9.54 -1.06
C SER A 209 -31.79 10.80 -1.85
N ARG A 210 -32.94 11.46 -1.64
CA ARG A 210 -33.23 12.76 -2.30
C ARG A 210 -32.10 13.77 -2.14
N HIS A 211 -31.26 13.56 -1.14
CA HIS A 211 -30.06 14.35 -0.88
C HIS A 211 -28.93 14.01 -1.89
N ASP A 212 -28.74 12.74 -2.23
CA ASP A 212 -27.75 12.32 -3.22
C ASP A 212 -28.15 12.75 -4.63
N GLU A 213 -29.44 12.72 -4.99
CA GLU A 213 -29.94 13.27 -6.24
C GLU A 213 -29.79 14.80 -6.32
N SER A 214 -30.00 15.49 -5.20
CA SER A 214 -29.83 16.96 -5.15
C SER A 214 -28.36 17.36 -5.26
N LEU A 215 -27.45 16.59 -4.64
CA LEU A 215 -26.00 16.76 -4.79
C LEU A 215 -25.55 16.46 -6.23
N ALA A 216 -25.99 15.36 -6.82
CA ALA A 216 -25.67 15.01 -8.21
C ALA A 216 -26.15 16.10 -9.20
N LYS A 217 -27.36 16.65 -9.00
CA LYS A 217 -27.86 17.79 -9.79
C LYS A 217 -27.07 19.08 -9.56
N ALA A 218 -26.68 19.36 -8.31
CA ALA A 218 -25.83 20.53 -7.99
C ALA A 218 -24.46 20.41 -8.63
N TRP A 219 -23.84 19.22 -8.62
CA TRP A 219 -22.58 18.96 -9.30
C TRP A 219 -22.69 19.09 -10.84
N ALA A 220 -23.75 18.54 -11.43
CA ALA A 220 -23.98 18.65 -12.88
C ALA A 220 -24.21 20.09 -13.34
N ALA A 221 -24.70 20.98 -12.46
CA ALA A 221 -24.90 22.40 -12.75
C ALA A 221 -23.62 23.25 -12.59
N LEU A 222 -22.57 22.70 -11.96
CA LEU A 222 -21.28 23.40 -11.74
C LEU A 222 -20.20 23.08 -12.78
N ILE A 223 -20.49 22.11 -13.67
CA ILE A 223 -19.59 21.75 -14.79
C ILE A 223 -20.15 22.42 -16.04
N PRO A 224 -19.49 23.47 -16.59
CA PRO A 224 -19.92 24.12 -17.83
C PRO A 224 -19.74 23.22 -19.05
#